data_54ecfec297637bbc76f5052d8c2d6739
#
_entry.id   54ecfec297637bbc76f5052d8c2d6739
#
_cell.length_a   1.000
_cell.length_b   1.000
_cell.length_c   1.000
_cell.angle_alpha   90.00
_cell.angle_beta   90.00
_cell.angle_gamma   90.00
#
_symmetry.space_group_name_H-M   'P 1'
#
loop_
_entity.id
_entity.type
_entity.pdbx_description
1 polymer ?
#
loop_
_entity_poly.entity_id
_entity_poly.type
_entity_poly.pdbx_seq_one_letter_code
_entity_poly.pdbx_strand_id
1 'polypeptide(L)'
;MTRKARPATLDCVSRMSMNQAFARRFNSGPDVERTAFFSDAVFAIAMTLLAVDIKVPQVPGDELGRAVVEQFPEFGAYLLSFVVTAAYWLSHHRLFRLLSGFTVVLQRLNLALLLLVALIGYAADMIAFHGDQVLGVVAYAAILGLIGVVNTAMWLYAGHRGLFQDDVHPRLLAYARTRVAVTPAVFLLSIPIALLNPAAATYSWTAIVLVNLLFRVLGSRAPAPAEIGAPPDDSLD
;
A
#
# COMPACT_ATOMS: atom_id res chain seq x y z
N MET A 1 -54.50 35.13 13.26
CA MET A 1 -53.77 33.87 13.57
C MET A 1 -52.85 33.53 12.40
N THR A 2 -51.65 33.98 12.44
CA THR A 2 -50.63 33.77 11.38
C THR A 2 -49.78 32.54 11.72
N ARG A 3 -49.95 31.47 10.96
CA ARG A 3 -49.19 30.21 11.06
C ARG A 3 -47.79 30.46 10.47
N LYS A 4 -46.80 30.64 11.35
CA LYS A 4 -45.42 30.84 10.96
C LYS A 4 -44.91 29.52 10.31
N ALA A 5 -44.65 29.53 9.01
CA ALA A 5 -44.08 28.41 8.28
C ALA A 5 -42.67 28.10 8.85
N ARG A 6 -42.42 26.88 9.33
CA ARG A 6 -41.10 26.38 9.70
C ARG A 6 -40.23 26.31 8.44
N PRO A 7 -38.97 26.77 8.50
CA PRO A 7 -38.08 26.67 7.35
C PRO A 7 -37.81 25.19 7.00
N ALA A 8 -37.95 24.87 5.71
CA ALA A 8 -37.83 23.53 5.14
C ALA A 8 -36.47 22.80 5.46
N THR A 9 -35.49 23.57 5.88
CA THR A 9 -34.16 23.05 6.28
C THR A 9 -34.18 22.24 7.59
N LEU A 10 -35.10 22.54 8.52
CA LEU A 10 -35.23 21.83 9.80
C LEU A 10 -35.93 20.47 9.63
N ASP A 11 -36.78 20.30 8.62
CA ASP A 11 -37.48 19.03 8.38
C ASP A 11 -36.57 17.98 7.69
N CYS A 12 -35.53 18.39 7.00
CA CYS A 12 -34.57 17.47 6.37
C CYS A 12 -33.63 16.82 7.42
N VAL A 13 -33.25 17.54 8.48
CA VAL A 13 -32.38 17.04 9.55
C VAL A 13 -33.16 16.07 10.48
N SER A 14 -34.46 16.27 10.69
CA SER A 14 -35.26 15.41 11.58
C SER A 14 -35.58 14.01 11.00
N ARG A 15 -35.38 13.82 9.68
CA ARG A 15 -35.61 12.54 8.98
C ARG A 15 -34.36 11.68 8.83
N MET A 16 -33.19 12.21 9.11
CA MET A 16 -31.95 11.42 9.10
C MET A 16 -31.85 10.59 10.36
N SER A 17 -31.66 9.28 10.21
CA SER A 17 -31.34 8.43 11.37
C SER A 17 -30.05 8.92 12.05
N MET A 18 -29.95 8.77 13.38
CA MET A 18 -28.72 9.12 14.14
C MET A 18 -27.47 8.50 13.51
N ASN A 19 -27.58 7.27 12.97
CA ASN A 19 -26.50 6.61 12.26
C ASN A 19 -26.07 7.32 10.98
N GLN A 20 -27.02 7.93 10.23
CA GLN A 20 -26.69 8.68 9.01
C GLN A 20 -26.05 10.04 9.34
N ALA A 21 -26.54 10.71 10.40
CA ALA A 21 -25.96 11.95 10.89
C ALA A 21 -24.54 11.72 11.43
N PHE A 22 -24.35 10.63 12.17
CA PHE A 22 -23.05 10.21 12.67
C PHE A 22 -22.08 9.88 11.52
N ALA A 23 -22.51 9.07 10.53
CA ALA A 23 -21.69 8.71 9.38
C ALA A 23 -21.28 9.93 8.52
N ARG A 24 -22.17 10.92 8.33
CA ARG A 24 -21.82 12.16 7.60
C ARG A 24 -20.78 13.01 8.33
N ARG A 25 -20.81 13.04 9.66
CA ARG A 25 -19.88 13.85 10.46
C ARG A 25 -18.48 13.25 10.50
N PHE A 26 -18.34 11.93 10.28
CA PHE A 26 -17.05 11.20 10.23
C PHE A 26 -16.51 10.99 8.81
N ASN A 27 -17.22 11.45 7.76
CA ASN A 27 -16.76 11.35 6.36
C ASN A 27 -16.18 12.69 5.83
N SER A 28 -15.63 13.53 6.71
CA SER A 28 -15.07 14.82 6.33
C SER A 28 -13.63 14.69 5.83
N GLY A 29 -13.23 15.53 4.87
CA GLY A 29 -11.87 15.55 4.31
C GLY A 29 -10.73 15.59 5.33
N PRO A 30 -10.84 16.30 6.48
CA PRO A 30 -9.84 16.29 7.54
C PRO A 30 -9.55 14.92 8.14
N ASP A 31 -10.50 13.99 8.14
CA ASP A 31 -10.30 12.64 8.68
C ASP A 31 -9.49 11.76 7.73
N VAL A 32 -9.62 11.97 6.40
CA VAL A 32 -8.78 11.30 5.38
C VAL A 32 -7.32 11.68 5.57
N GLU A 33 -7.05 12.98 5.69
CA GLU A 33 -5.70 13.52 5.83
C GLU A 33 -5.02 13.06 7.11
N ARG A 34 -5.72 13.13 8.25
CA ARG A 34 -5.21 12.64 9.54
C ARG A 34 -4.90 11.14 9.51
N THR A 35 -5.76 10.34 8.87
CA THR A 35 -5.53 8.90 8.71
C THR A 35 -4.33 8.62 7.81
N ALA A 36 -4.17 9.39 6.73
CA ALA A 36 -3.00 9.30 5.86
C ALA A 36 -1.70 9.60 6.62
N PHE A 37 -1.63 10.72 7.36
CA PHE A 37 -0.45 11.07 8.17
C PHE A 37 -0.12 10.02 9.24
N PHE A 38 -1.14 9.49 9.92
CA PHE A 38 -0.93 8.41 10.86
C PHE A 38 -0.36 7.15 10.19
N SER A 39 -0.89 6.79 9.03
CA SER A 39 -0.40 5.65 8.26
C SER A 39 1.03 5.86 7.77
N ASP A 40 1.36 7.05 7.26
CA ASP A 40 2.71 7.41 6.82
C ASP A 40 3.72 7.28 7.98
N ALA A 41 3.34 7.69 9.20
CA ALA A 41 4.16 7.54 10.39
C ALA A 41 4.42 6.05 10.72
N VAL A 42 3.39 5.18 10.65
CA VAL A 42 3.54 3.75 10.91
C VAL A 42 4.46 3.09 9.86
N PHE A 43 4.29 3.40 8.58
CA PHE A 43 5.19 2.92 7.53
C PHE A 43 6.63 3.39 7.74
N ALA A 44 6.84 4.67 8.09
CA ALA A 44 8.17 5.20 8.36
C ALA A 44 8.84 4.49 9.53
N ILE A 45 8.11 4.27 10.64
CA ILE A 45 8.61 3.53 11.80
C ILE A 45 8.94 2.08 11.41
N ALA A 46 8.06 1.38 10.69
CA ALA A 46 8.30 0.02 10.26
C ALA A 46 9.57 -0.09 9.40
N MET A 47 9.77 0.83 8.43
CA MET A 47 10.97 0.85 7.59
C MET A 47 12.26 1.17 8.38
N THR A 48 12.20 2.03 9.38
CA THR A 48 13.37 2.36 10.21
C THR A 48 13.73 1.25 11.18
N LEU A 49 12.72 0.54 11.73
CA LEU A 49 12.95 -0.58 12.65
C LEU A 49 13.64 -1.75 11.95
N LEU A 50 13.46 -1.96 10.65
CA LEU A 50 14.21 -2.97 9.89
C LEU A 50 15.73 -2.85 10.03
N ALA A 51 16.25 -1.62 10.18
CA ALA A 51 17.69 -1.40 10.32
C ALA A 51 18.21 -1.64 11.75
N VAL A 52 17.32 -1.63 12.75
CA VAL A 52 17.69 -1.77 14.17
C VAL A 52 18.15 -3.18 14.50
N ASP A 53 17.69 -4.17 13.74
CA ASP A 53 18.00 -5.58 13.94
C ASP A 53 19.37 -5.96 13.36
N ILE A 54 19.93 -5.13 12.46
CA ILE A 54 21.30 -5.31 11.93
C ILE A 54 22.32 -4.81 12.97
N LYS A 55 22.91 -5.73 13.72
CA LYS A 55 23.86 -5.41 14.78
C LYS A 55 25.29 -5.50 14.28
N VAL A 56 26.14 -4.59 14.77
CA VAL A 56 27.59 -4.67 14.50
C VAL A 56 28.15 -5.91 15.19
N PRO A 57 28.91 -6.79 14.47
CA PRO A 57 29.53 -7.98 15.05
C PRO A 57 30.44 -7.62 16.22
N GLN A 58 30.29 -8.32 17.35
CA GLN A 58 31.13 -8.16 18.54
C GLN A 58 32.25 -9.22 18.53
N VAL A 59 33.22 -9.07 17.63
CA VAL A 59 34.34 -9.99 17.42
C VAL A 59 35.66 -9.23 17.46
N PRO A 60 36.83 -9.91 17.66
CA PRO A 60 38.15 -9.31 17.53
C PRO A 60 38.36 -8.65 16.17
N GLY A 61 39.21 -7.60 16.10
CA GLY A 61 39.36 -6.77 14.91
C GLY A 61 39.87 -7.50 13.66
N ASP A 62 40.67 -8.56 13.85
CA ASP A 62 41.17 -9.44 12.79
C ASP A 62 40.08 -10.34 12.19
N GLU A 63 39.00 -10.62 12.94
CA GLU A 63 37.83 -11.39 12.48
C GLU A 63 36.71 -10.51 11.94
N LEU A 64 36.72 -9.19 12.16
CA LEU A 64 35.66 -8.28 11.84
C LEU A 64 35.24 -8.33 10.36
N GLY A 65 36.23 -8.36 9.46
CA GLY A 65 35.94 -8.40 8.02
C GLY A 65 35.17 -9.64 7.59
N ARG A 66 35.47 -10.79 8.17
CA ARG A 66 34.81 -12.05 7.93
C ARG A 66 33.35 -12.00 8.50
N ALA A 67 33.23 -11.54 9.75
CA ALA A 67 31.92 -11.44 10.41
C ALA A 67 30.95 -10.51 9.66
N VAL A 68 31.44 -9.39 9.10
CA VAL A 68 30.63 -8.50 8.26
C VAL A 68 30.19 -9.19 6.95
N VAL A 69 31.03 -9.99 6.33
CA VAL A 69 30.66 -10.76 5.13
C VAL A 69 29.60 -11.81 5.45
N GLU A 70 29.68 -12.44 6.61
CA GLU A 70 28.70 -13.42 7.08
C GLU A 70 27.30 -12.80 7.32
N GLN A 71 27.19 -11.47 7.52
CA GLN A 71 25.93 -10.73 7.66
C GLN A 71 25.27 -10.34 6.31
N PHE A 72 25.87 -10.61 5.16
CA PHE A 72 25.23 -10.25 3.87
C PHE A 72 23.80 -10.77 3.69
N PRO A 73 23.41 -11.97 4.15
CA PRO A 73 22.00 -12.39 4.09
C PRO A 73 21.06 -11.47 4.87
N GLU A 74 21.46 -10.97 6.05
CA GLU A 74 20.68 -10.03 6.87
C GLU A 74 20.50 -8.69 6.13
N PHE A 75 21.57 -8.14 5.54
CA PHE A 75 21.51 -6.94 4.70
C PHE A 75 20.61 -7.14 3.47
N GLY A 76 20.66 -8.33 2.85
CA GLY A 76 19.78 -8.69 1.73
C GLY A 76 18.32 -8.73 2.13
N ALA A 77 18.00 -9.36 3.26
CA ALA A 77 16.64 -9.41 3.82
C ALA A 77 16.12 -8.01 4.18
N TYR A 78 16.96 -7.18 4.82
CA TYR A 78 16.67 -5.78 5.11
C TYR A 78 16.35 -5.00 3.85
N LEU A 79 17.21 -5.02 2.85
CA LEU A 79 17.05 -4.25 1.62
C LEU A 79 15.77 -4.68 0.87
N LEU A 80 15.55 -5.99 0.76
CA LEU A 80 14.34 -6.53 0.13
C LEU A 80 13.08 -6.05 0.87
N SER A 81 13.06 -6.19 2.20
CA SER A 81 11.92 -5.80 3.04
C SER A 81 11.67 -4.30 2.97
N PHE A 82 12.70 -3.48 2.99
CA PHE A 82 12.60 -2.03 2.84
C PHE A 82 11.99 -1.63 1.49
N VAL A 83 12.50 -2.19 0.38
CA VAL A 83 12.03 -1.87 -0.98
C VAL A 83 10.58 -2.30 -1.18
N VAL A 84 10.20 -3.48 -0.68
CA VAL A 84 8.82 -3.96 -0.79
C VAL A 84 7.87 -3.13 0.08
N THR A 85 8.28 -2.79 1.30
CA THR A 85 7.51 -1.92 2.20
C THR A 85 7.32 -0.53 1.59
N ALA A 86 8.39 0.05 1.03
CA ALA A 86 8.32 1.34 0.32
C ALA A 86 7.37 1.27 -0.89
N ALA A 87 7.33 0.16 -1.62
CA ALA A 87 6.40 -0.03 -2.73
C ALA A 87 4.94 -0.08 -2.24
N TYR A 88 4.66 -0.75 -1.11
CA TYR A 88 3.33 -0.75 -0.48
C TYR A 88 2.95 0.64 0.03
N TRP A 89 3.87 1.35 0.69
CA TRP A 89 3.64 2.73 1.11
C TRP A 89 3.32 3.64 -0.07
N LEU A 90 4.07 3.59 -1.16
CA LEU A 90 3.79 4.37 -2.37
C LEU A 90 2.41 4.06 -2.96
N SER A 91 1.98 2.80 -2.93
CA SER A 91 0.64 2.40 -3.37
C SER A 91 -0.45 2.96 -2.45
N HIS A 92 -0.27 2.83 -1.14
CA HIS A 92 -1.16 3.37 -0.12
C HIS A 92 -1.27 4.89 -0.20
N HIS A 93 -0.15 5.59 -0.27
CA HIS A 93 -0.10 7.05 -0.41
C HIS A 93 -0.83 7.55 -1.66
N ARG A 94 -0.66 6.87 -2.81
CA ARG A 94 -1.41 7.20 -4.04
C ARG A 94 -2.91 6.98 -3.87
N LEU A 95 -3.32 5.89 -3.20
CA LEU A 95 -4.75 5.64 -2.92
C LEU A 95 -5.35 6.82 -2.16
N PHE A 96 -4.73 7.21 -1.04
CA PHE A 96 -5.24 8.28 -0.19
C PHE A 96 -5.30 9.65 -0.90
N ARG A 97 -4.34 9.93 -1.78
CA ARG A 97 -4.35 11.16 -2.60
C ARG A 97 -5.49 11.24 -3.62
N LEU A 98 -6.02 10.10 -4.05
CA LEU A 98 -7.09 10.03 -5.04
C LEU A 98 -8.48 9.96 -4.39
N LEU A 99 -8.57 9.80 -3.06
CA LEU A 99 -9.85 9.71 -2.36
C LEU A 99 -10.53 11.07 -2.26
N SER A 100 -11.82 11.12 -2.61
CA SER A 100 -12.73 12.23 -2.34
C SER A 100 -13.57 11.99 -1.08
N GLY A 101 -13.68 10.74 -0.62
CA GLY A 101 -14.45 10.35 0.55
C GLY A 101 -13.80 9.21 1.33
N PHE A 102 -14.18 9.09 2.61
CA PHE A 102 -13.65 8.09 3.53
C PHE A 102 -14.78 7.36 4.24
N THR A 103 -14.67 6.06 4.41
CA THR A 103 -15.69 5.23 5.05
C THR A 103 -15.13 4.44 6.20
N VAL A 104 -15.98 4.04 7.14
CA VAL A 104 -15.59 3.18 8.28
C VAL A 104 -14.98 1.85 7.81
N VAL A 105 -15.43 1.29 6.68
CA VAL A 105 -14.86 0.05 6.13
C VAL A 105 -13.43 0.29 5.64
N LEU A 106 -13.20 1.39 4.91
CA LEU A 106 -11.86 1.75 4.43
C LEU A 106 -10.91 2.01 5.61
N GLN A 107 -11.41 2.63 6.68
CA GLN A 107 -10.65 2.83 7.92
C GLN A 107 -10.25 1.50 8.58
N ARG A 108 -11.18 0.53 8.65
CA ARG A 108 -10.89 -0.80 9.21
C ARG A 108 -9.87 -1.56 8.37
N LEU A 109 -9.98 -1.50 7.04
CA LEU A 109 -8.99 -2.07 6.13
C LEU A 109 -7.61 -1.42 6.33
N ASN A 110 -7.58 -0.09 6.48
CA ASN A 110 -6.35 0.63 6.78
C ASN A 110 -5.70 0.17 8.09
N LEU A 111 -6.47 0.04 9.16
CA LEU A 111 -5.94 -0.47 10.44
C LEU A 111 -5.44 -1.91 10.33
N ALA A 112 -6.13 -2.77 9.58
CA ALA A 112 -5.66 -4.13 9.29
C ALA A 112 -4.35 -4.13 8.50
N LEU A 113 -4.22 -3.23 7.51
CA LEU A 113 -2.96 -3.02 6.78
C LEU A 113 -1.83 -2.63 7.72
N LEU A 114 -2.04 -1.63 8.58
CA LEU A 114 -1.02 -1.13 9.50
C LEU A 114 -0.62 -2.17 10.54
N LEU A 115 -1.55 -3.00 11.01
CA LEU A 115 -1.25 -4.16 11.88
C LEU A 115 -0.26 -5.12 11.20
N LEU A 116 -0.47 -5.44 9.92
CA LEU A 116 0.42 -6.31 9.16
C LEU A 116 1.76 -5.63 8.87
N VAL A 117 1.74 -4.33 8.57
CA VAL A 117 2.96 -3.52 8.35
C VAL A 117 3.86 -3.53 9.59
N ALA A 118 3.28 -3.49 10.80
CA ALA A 118 4.03 -3.58 12.04
C ALA A 118 4.74 -4.94 12.23
N LEU A 119 4.32 -6.00 11.52
CA LEU A 119 4.95 -7.32 11.55
C LEU A 119 6.10 -7.49 10.55
N ILE A 120 6.42 -6.45 9.76
CA ILE A 120 7.44 -6.56 8.69
C ILE A 120 8.83 -6.87 9.28
N GLY A 121 9.20 -6.29 10.44
CA GLY A 121 10.44 -6.61 11.14
C GLY A 121 10.56 -8.10 11.42
N TYR A 122 9.53 -8.68 12.03
CA TYR A 122 9.48 -10.12 12.27
C TYR A 122 9.60 -10.94 10.98
N ALA A 123 8.95 -10.52 9.89
CA ALA A 123 9.07 -11.19 8.60
C ALA A 123 10.50 -11.12 8.06
N ALA A 124 11.16 -9.95 8.18
CA ALA A 124 12.54 -9.76 7.75
C ALA A 124 13.52 -10.67 8.52
N ASP A 125 13.34 -10.82 9.82
CA ASP A 125 14.14 -11.74 10.64
C ASP A 125 13.92 -13.20 10.23
N MET A 126 12.67 -13.58 9.97
CA MET A 126 12.35 -14.93 9.51
C MET A 126 13.06 -15.29 8.21
N ILE A 127 13.18 -14.37 7.25
CA ILE A 127 13.90 -14.65 6.00
C ILE A 127 15.43 -14.51 6.16
N ALA A 128 15.90 -13.63 7.04
CA ALA A 128 17.33 -13.43 7.29
C ALA A 128 17.96 -14.66 7.95
N PHE A 129 17.33 -15.18 9.01
CA PHE A 129 17.90 -16.27 9.83
C PHE A 129 17.38 -17.66 9.42
N HIS A 130 16.27 -17.76 8.72
CA HIS A 130 15.62 -19.04 8.33
C HIS A 130 15.20 -19.08 6.86
N GLY A 131 15.91 -18.35 5.99
CA GLY A 131 15.59 -18.28 4.56
C GLY A 131 15.91 -19.55 3.78
N ASP A 132 16.67 -20.49 4.36
CA ASP A 132 16.92 -21.84 3.89
C ASP A 132 15.79 -22.83 4.25
N GLN A 133 14.91 -22.44 5.19
CA GLN A 133 13.82 -23.26 5.71
C GLN A 133 12.47 -22.85 5.09
N VAL A 134 11.62 -23.86 4.87
CA VAL A 134 10.26 -23.65 4.34
C VAL A 134 9.48 -22.64 5.20
N LEU A 135 9.56 -22.78 6.54
CA LEU A 135 8.79 -21.92 7.45
C LEU A 135 9.22 -20.45 7.34
N GLY A 136 10.52 -20.17 7.24
CA GLY A 136 11.04 -18.80 7.08
C GLY A 136 10.52 -18.13 5.83
N VAL A 137 10.63 -18.82 4.70
CA VAL A 137 10.15 -18.30 3.40
C VAL A 137 8.63 -18.14 3.37
N VAL A 138 7.88 -19.12 3.89
CA VAL A 138 6.41 -19.07 3.94
C VAL A 138 5.91 -17.95 4.87
N ALA A 139 6.52 -17.79 6.04
CA ALA A 139 6.15 -16.70 6.97
C ALA A 139 6.35 -15.32 6.33
N TYR A 140 7.51 -15.10 5.71
CA TYR A 140 7.79 -13.87 4.98
C TYR A 140 6.80 -13.62 3.85
N ALA A 141 6.61 -14.60 2.97
CA ALA A 141 5.71 -14.49 1.83
C ALA A 141 4.25 -14.28 2.26
N ALA A 142 3.81 -14.94 3.34
CA ALA A 142 2.46 -14.80 3.86
C ALA A 142 2.21 -13.37 4.42
N ILE A 143 3.12 -12.84 5.23
CA ILE A 143 2.97 -11.50 5.82
C ILE A 143 2.95 -10.44 4.70
N LEU A 144 3.94 -10.45 3.79
CA LEU A 144 4.00 -9.48 2.69
C LEU A 144 2.86 -9.67 1.68
N GLY A 145 2.49 -10.93 1.40
CA GLY A 145 1.34 -11.24 0.57
C GLY A 145 0.03 -10.70 1.16
N LEU A 146 -0.20 -10.88 2.47
CA LEU A 146 -1.39 -10.36 3.16
C LEU A 146 -1.44 -8.82 3.19
N ILE A 147 -0.31 -8.14 3.41
CA ILE A 147 -0.21 -6.68 3.27
C ILE A 147 -0.71 -6.25 1.89
N GLY A 148 -0.22 -6.92 0.84
CA GLY A 148 -0.62 -6.62 -0.52
C GLY A 148 -2.08 -6.94 -0.82
N VAL A 149 -2.63 -8.02 -0.26
CA VAL A 149 -4.06 -8.36 -0.38
C VAL A 149 -4.93 -7.27 0.24
N VAL A 150 -4.62 -6.83 1.47
CA VAL A 150 -5.39 -5.77 2.13
C VAL A 150 -5.26 -4.45 1.38
N ASN A 151 -4.04 -4.10 0.92
CA ASN A 151 -3.83 -2.91 0.10
C ASN A 151 -4.64 -2.96 -1.22
N THR A 152 -4.66 -4.12 -1.89
CA THR A 152 -5.47 -4.33 -3.10
C THR A 152 -6.97 -4.24 -2.79
N ALA A 153 -7.42 -4.82 -1.68
CA ALA A 153 -8.81 -4.73 -1.23
C ALA A 153 -9.25 -3.29 -0.98
N MET A 154 -8.38 -2.44 -0.43
CA MET A 154 -8.65 -0.99 -0.27
C MET A 154 -8.87 -0.31 -1.61
N TRP A 155 -8.03 -0.56 -2.61
CA TRP A 155 -8.19 -0.03 -3.98
C TRP A 155 -9.48 -0.48 -4.65
N LEU A 156 -9.82 -1.77 -4.53
CA LEU A 156 -11.04 -2.35 -5.11
C LEU A 156 -12.29 -1.79 -4.41
N TYR A 157 -12.25 -1.72 -3.09
CA TYR A 157 -13.36 -1.18 -2.29
C TYR A 157 -13.61 0.30 -2.61
N ALA A 158 -12.56 1.12 -2.64
CA ALA A 158 -12.68 2.53 -2.97
C ALA A 158 -13.30 2.73 -4.37
N GLY A 159 -12.86 1.94 -5.33
CA GLY A 159 -13.42 2.00 -6.67
C GLY A 159 -14.85 1.47 -6.81
N HIS A 160 -15.19 0.41 -6.09
CA HIS A 160 -16.58 -0.11 -6.09
C HIS A 160 -17.56 0.88 -5.45
N ARG A 161 -17.10 1.64 -4.47
CA ARG A 161 -17.93 2.63 -3.75
C ARG A 161 -17.91 4.04 -4.37
N GLY A 162 -17.17 4.24 -5.46
CA GLY A 162 -17.05 5.56 -6.09
C GLY A 162 -16.41 6.61 -5.17
N LEU A 163 -15.38 6.21 -4.38
CA LEU A 163 -14.73 7.10 -3.43
C LEU A 163 -13.56 7.88 -4.04
N PHE A 164 -13.30 7.75 -5.33
CA PHE A 164 -12.28 8.53 -6.03
C PHE A 164 -12.81 9.89 -6.47
N GLN A 165 -11.89 10.84 -6.67
CA GLN A 165 -12.19 12.15 -7.23
C GLN A 165 -12.71 12.00 -8.67
N ASP A 166 -13.64 12.89 -9.09
CA ASP A 166 -14.34 12.79 -10.37
C ASP A 166 -13.42 13.03 -11.59
N ASP A 167 -12.29 13.70 -11.39
CA ASP A 167 -11.28 13.99 -12.41
C ASP A 167 -10.35 12.80 -12.72
N VAL A 168 -10.42 11.72 -11.95
CA VAL A 168 -9.56 10.54 -12.14
C VAL A 168 -10.07 9.66 -13.27
N HIS A 169 -9.29 9.60 -14.35
CA HIS A 169 -9.65 8.83 -15.55
C HIS A 169 -9.78 7.33 -15.27
N PRO A 170 -10.85 6.63 -15.70
CA PRO A 170 -11.09 5.21 -15.42
C PRO A 170 -9.95 4.26 -15.83
N ARG A 171 -9.23 4.57 -16.93
CA ARG A 171 -8.07 3.79 -17.39
C ARG A 171 -6.92 3.85 -16.41
N LEU A 172 -6.71 4.99 -15.74
CA LEU A 172 -5.69 5.15 -14.70
C LEU A 172 -6.00 4.28 -13.49
N LEU A 173 -7.27 4.22 -13.08
CA LEU A 173 -7.72 3.36 -11.97
C LEU A 173 -7.57 1.88 -12.31
N ALA A 174 -7.91 1.46 -13.54
CA ALA A 174 -7.73 0.07 -13.98
C ALA A 174 -6.24 -0.32 -13.97
N TYR A 175 -5.37 0.52 -14.51
CA TYR A 175 -3.92 0.33 -14.48
C TYR A 175 -3.37 0.24 -13.05
N ALA A 176 -3.79 1.16 -12.16
CA ALA A 176 -3.37 1.16 -10.77
C ALA A 176 -3.78 -0.13 -10.04
N ARG A 177 -5.02 -0.58 -10.22
CA ARG A 177 -5.55 -1.83 -9.62
C ARG A 177 -4.76 -3.05 -10.07
N THR A 178 -4.50 -3.19 -11.38
CA THR A 178 -3.71 -4.31 -11.91
C THR A 178 -2.30 -4.32 -11.31
N ARG A 179 -1.66 -3.16 -11.26
CA ARG A 179 -0.30 -3.03 -10.75
C ARG A 179 -0.20 -3.34 -9.25
N VAL A 180 -1.19 -2.93 -8.45
CA VAL A 180 -1.21 -3.18 -7.00
C VAL A 180 -1.36 -4.67 -6.69
N ALA A 181 -2.07 -5.44 -7.52
CA ALA A 181 -2.30 -6.86 -7.34
C ALA A 181 -1.09 -7.75 -7.68
N VAL A 182 -0.11 -7.26 -8.44
CA VAL A 182 1.05 -8.07 -8.87
C VAL A 182 1.91 -8.50 -7.69
N THR A 183 2.28 -7.59 -6.81
CA THR A 183 3.16 -7.88 -5.68
C THR A 183 2.60 -8.96 -4.74
N PRO A 184 1.35 -8.86 -4.24
CA PRO A 184 0.77 -9.92 -3.43
C PRO A 184 0.61 -11.24 -4.18
N ALA A 185 0.30 -11.20 -5.48
CA ALA A 185 0.19 -12.41 -6.29
C ALA A 185 1.51 -13.17 -6.34
N VAL A 186 2.63 -12.49 -6.57
CA VAL A 186 3.96 -13.12 -6.58
C VAL A 186 4.28 -13.75 -5.23
N PHE A 187 4.08 -13.02 -4.11
CA PHE A 187 4.33 -13.57 -2.78
C PHE A 187 3.46 -14.78 -2.46
N LEU A 188 2.16 -14.70 -2.71
CA LEU A 188 1.24 -15.80 -2.41
C LEU A 188 1.47 -17.01 -3.30
N LEU A 189 1.79 -16.81 -4.60
CA LEU A 189 2.14 -17.89 -5.52
C LEU A 189 3.51 -18.51 -5.20
N SER A 190 4.40 -17.81 -4.51
CA SER A 190 5.66 -18.38 -4.06
C SER A 190 5.51 -19.35 -2.89
N ILE A 191 4.41 -19.31 -2.14
CA ILE A 191 4.18 -20.22 -1.00
C ILE A 191 4.18 -21.70 -1.43
N PRO A 192 3.40 -22.15 -2.43
CA PRO A 192 3.47 -23.52 -2.90
C PRO A 192 4.84 -23.90 -3.49
N ILE A 193 5.56 -22.93 -4.08
CA ILE A 193 6.93 -23.16 -4.55
C ILE A 193 7.86 -23.40 -3.35
N ALA A 194 7.71 -22.63 -2.26
CA ALA A 194 8.51 -22.79 -1.06
C ALA A 194 8.35 -24.16 -0.39
N LEU A 195 7.16 -24.78 -0.48
CA LEU A 195 6.93 -26.13 0.03
C LEU A 195 7.76 -27.18 -0.70
N LEU A 196 8.15 -26.92 -1.96
CA LEU A 196 8.98 -27.82 -2.76
C LEU A 196 10.46 -27.42 -2.68
N ASN A 197 10.74 -26.13 -2.77
CA ASN A 197 12.11 -25.59 -2.75
C ASN A 197 12.11 -24.13 -2.25
N PRO A 198 12.57 -23.86 -1.01
CA PRO A 198 12.64 -22.50 -0.44
C PRO A 198 13.45 -21.52 -1.29
N ALA A 199 14.59 -21.97 -1.81
CA ALA A 199 15.46 -21.10 -2.64
C ALA A 199 14.76 -20.70 -3.95
N ALA A 200 14.05 -21.62 -4.62
CA ALA A 200 13.29 -21.31 -5.83
C ALA A 200 12.19 -20.27 -5.57
N ALA A 201 11.51 -20.35 -4.42
CA ALA A 201 10.52 -19.38 -4.00
C ALA A 201 11.14 -17.98 -3.80
N THR A 202 12.26 -17.90 -3.12
CA THR A 202 12.98 -16.62 -2.90
C THR A 202 13.43 -15.99 -4.22
N TYR A 203 13.98 -16.79 -5.14
CA TYR A 203 14.35 -16.29 -6.48
C TYR A 203 13.13 -15.82 -7.29
N SER A 204 11.94 -16.42 -7.10
CA SER A 204 10.73 -15.98 -7.79
C SER A 204 10.33 -14.52 -7.48
N TRP A 205 10.76 -13.97 -6.33
CA TRP A 205 10.46 -12.57 -5.95
C TRP A 205 11.19 -11.55 -6.83
N THR A 206 12.26 -11.93 -7.54
CA THR A 206 12.86 -11.08 -8.58
C THR A 206 11.86 -10.73 -9.68
N ALA A 207 10.84 -11.56 -9.89
CA ALA A 207 9.76 -11.27 -10.82
C ALA A 207 9.01 -9.97 -10.46
N ILE A 208 8.95 -9.58 -9.17
CA ILE A 208 8.34 -8.32 -8.74
C ILE A 208 9.07 -7.14 -9.38
N VAL A 209 10.41 -7.16 -9.38
CA VAL A 209 11.24 -6.11 -9.97
C VAL A 209 11.06 -6.08 -11.49
N LEU A 210 11.14 -7.26 -12.13
CA LEU A 210 11.01 -7.39 -13.58
C LEU A 210 9.63 -6.92 -14.08
N VAL A 211 8.56 -7.35 -13.42
CA VAL A 211 7.19 -6.95 -13.79
C VAL A 211 6.98 -5.45 -13.57
N ASN A 212 7.46 -4.89 -12.45
CA ASN A 212 7.37 -3.44 -12.24
C ASN A 212 8.18 -2.62 -13.25
N LEU A 213 9.35 -3.10 -13.67
CA LEU A 213 10.13 -2.48 -14.74
C LEU A 213 9.40 -2.54 -16.07
N LEU A 214 8.82 -3.69 -16.41
CA LEU A 214 8.01 -3.89 -17.62
C LEU A 214 6.83 -2.91 -17.66
N PHE A 215 6.10 -2.77 -16.55
CA PHE A 215 5.01 -1.78 -16.44
C PHE A 215 5.49 -0.34 -16.66
N ARG A 216 6.70 0.02 -16.21
CA ARG A 216 7.28 1.35 -16.48
C ARG A 216 7.56 1.53 -17.95
N VAL A 217 8.21 0.56 -18.60
CA VAL A 217 8.58 0.63 -20.02
C VAL A 217 7.35 0.65 -20.93
N LEU A 218 6.35 -0.18 -20.64
CA LEU A 218 5.09 -0.19 -21.41
C LEU A 218 4.24 1.06 -21.15
N GLY A 219 4.20 1.55 -19.91
CA GLY A 219 3.46 2.75 -19.56
C GLY A 219 4.06 4.04 -20.15
N SER A 220 5.38 4.08 -20.37
CA SER A 220 6.03 5.21 -21.03
C SER A 220 5.77 5.28 -22.54
N ARG A 221 5.29 4.18 -23.14
CA ARG A 221 4.92 4.10 -24.57
C ARG A 221 3.45 4.44 -24.83
N ALA A 222 2.62 4.58 -23.79
CA ALA A 222 1.26 5.06 -23.97
C ALA A 222 1.33 6.53 -24.44
N PRO A 223 0.66 6.90 -25.56
CA PRO A 223 0.61 8.29 -26.00
C PRO A 223 0.07 9.14 -24.85
N ALA A 224 0.72 10.29 -24.62
CA ALA A 224 0.19 11.30 -23.72
C ALA A 224 -1.30 11.54 -24.07
N PRO A 225 -2.20 11.73 -23.10
CA PRO A 225 -3.55 12.15 -23.43
C PRO A 225 -3.42 13.40 -24.30
N ALA A 226 -3.89 13.30 -25.54
CA ALA A 226 -3.93 14.44 -26.43
C ALA A 226 -4.55 15.58 -25.64
N GLU A 227 -3.92 16.75 -25.69
CA GLU A 227 -4.39 17.97 -25.04
C GLU A 227 -5.87 18.14 -25.39
N ILE A 228 -6.72 17.80 -24.43
CA ILE A 228 -8.17 17.95 -24.59
C ILE A 228 -8.41 19.42 -24.36
N GLY A 229 -8.55 20.17 -25.48
CA GLY A 229 -9.17 21.48 -25.50
C GLY A 229 -8.27 22.63 -25.07
N ALA A 230 -7.31 23.01 -25.92
CA ALA A 230 -7.03 24.42 -26.05
C ALA A 230 -8.36 25.07 -26.51
N PRO A 231 -8.88 26.10 -25.83
CA PRO A 231 -9.99 26.86 -26.36
C PRO A 231 -9.57 27.43 -27.73
N PRO A 232 -10.50 27.55 -28.70
CA PRO A 232 -10.18 28.14 -29.97
C PRO A 232 -9.60 29.55 -29.72
N ASP A 233 -8.49 29.81 -30.40
CA ASP A 233 -7.84 31.14 -30.39
C ASP A 233 -8.78 32.15 -31.03
N ASP A 234 -9.54 32.88 -30.21
CA ASP A 234 -10.43 33.99 -30.62
C ASP A 234 -9.65 35.28 -30.91
N SER A 235 -8.40 35.18 -31.31
CA SER A 235 -7.61 36.35 -31.72
C SER A 235 -7.54 36.51 -33.22
N LEU A 236 -8.68 36.57 -33.91
CA LEU A 236 -8.78 37.13 -35.28
C LEU A 236 -10.20 37.72 -35.45
N ASP A 237 -10.40 38.98 -35.03
CA ASP A 237 -11.15 40.02 -35.75
C ASP A 237 -10.93 41.38 -35.05
#